data_6eb9268e5375860847204ca9e8b9e5f4
#
_entry.id   6eb9268e5375860847204ca9e8b9e5f4
#
_cell.length_a   1.000
_cell.length_b   1.000
_cell.length_c   1.000
_cell.angle_alpha   90.00
_cell.angle_beta   90.00
_cell.angle_gamma   90.00
#
_symmetry.space_group_name_H-M   'P 1'
#
loop_
_entity.id
_entity.type
_entity.pdbx_description
1 polymer ?
#
loop_
_entity_poly.entity_id
_entity_poly.type
_entity_poly.pdbx_seq_one_letter_code
_entity_poly.pdbx_strand_id
1 'polypeptide(L)'
;LYTRNMLRRMQRALKASGIELVPVDNLVDAVWKDRPAEPATKLFVHEIKYSGMESAGKRRMVGEAITNQGADVALITAPDSVCWLFNIRASD
;
A
#
# COMPACT_ATOMS: atom_id res chain seq x y z
N LEU A 1 3.86 -7.31 -6.89
CA LEU A 1 2.42 -7.56 -6.86
C LEU A 1 1.78 -6.98 -8.12
N TYR A 2 0.93 -7.77 -8.79
CA TYR A 2 0.20 -7.34 -9.98
C TYR A 2 -1.24 -6.98 -9.62
N THR A 3 -1.73 -5.84 -10.08
CA THR A 3 -3.14 -5.50 -9.94
C THR A 3 -3.99 -6.29 -10.95
N ARG A 4 -5.29 -6.45 -10.67
CA ARG A 4 -6.22 -7.09 -11.61
C ARG A 4 -6.23 -6.43 -12.99
N ASN A 5 -6.09 -5.10 -13.04
CA ASN A 5 -6.04 -4.38 -14.31
C ASN A 5 -4.76 -4.66 -15.10
N MET A 6 -3.61 -4.74 -14.43
CA MET A 6 -2.34 -5.13 -15.07
C MET A 6 -2.46 -6.55 -15.65
N LEU A 7 -2.98 -7.50 -14.88
CA LEU A 7 -3.19 -8.89 -15.36
C LEU A 7 -4.11 -8.93 -16.59
N ARG A 8 -5.23 -8.23 -16.56
CA ARG A 8 -6.14 -8.15 -17.73
C ARG A 8 -5.48 -7.54 -18.96
N ARG A 9 -4.63 -6.53 -18.78
CA ARG A 9 -3.87 -5.94 -19.90
C ARG A 9 -2.85 -6.93 -20.46
N MET A 10 -2.10 -7.61 -19.60
CA MET A 10 -1.13 -8.65 -20.00
C MET A 10 -1.83 -9.80 -20.73
N GLN A 11 -2.93 -10.33 -20.18
CA GLN A 11 -3.71 -11.39 -20.83
C GLN A 11 -4.17 -11.00 -22.22
N ARG A 12 -4.67 -9.77 -22.40
CA ARG A 12 -5.09 -9.28 -23.71
C ARG A 12 -3.92 -9.17 -24.69
N ALA A 13 -2.77 -8.67 -24.25
CA ALA A 13 -1.59 -8.52 -25.09
C ALA A 13 -1.02 -9.90 -25.54
N LEU A 14 -1.06 -10.89 -24.65
CA LEU A 14 -0.51 -12.23 -24.91
C LEU A 14 -1.45 -13.15 -25.69
N LYS A 15 -2.75 -12.84 -25.71
CA LYS A 15 -3.77 -13.70 -26.36
C LYS A 15 -3.45 -13.97 -27.83
N ALA A 16 -2.97 -12.97 -28.57
CA ALA A 16 -2.63 -13.12 -30.00
C ALA A 16 -1.44 -14.04 -30.25
N SER A 17 -0.56 -14.21 -29.24
CA SER A 17 0.63 -15.06 -29.31
C SER A 17 0.39 -16.48 -28.76
N GLY A 18 -0.84 -16.82 -28.36
CA GLY A 18 -1.17 -18.13 -27.79
C GLY A 18 -0.54 -18.37 -26.40
N ILE A 19 -0.06 -17.33 -25.72
CA ILE A 19 0.56 -17.43 -24.40
C ILE A 19 -0.52 -17.27 -23.33
N GLU A 20 -0.56 -18.23 -22.40
CA GLU A 20 -1.46 -18.21 -21.25
C GLU A 20 -0.72 -17.77 -19.99
N LEU A 21 -1.38 -16.92 -19.17
CA LEU A 21 -0.91 -16.57 -17.83
C LEU A 21 -1.57 -17.49 -16.81
N VAL A 22 -0.78 -18.37 -16.22
CA VAL A 22 -1.23 -19.34 -15.23
C VAL A 22 -0.87 -18.83 -13.83
N PRO A 23 -1.83 -18.71 -12.89
CA PRO A 23 -1.52 -18.39 -11.50
C PRO A 23 -0.80 -19.59 -10.86
N VAL A 24 0.30 -19.29 -10.19
CA VAL A 24 1.09 -20.29 -9.44
C VAL A 24 1.40 -19.74 -8.05
N ASP A 25 1.74 -20.61 -7.12
CA ASP A 25 2.26 -20.21 -5.82
C ASP A 25 3.56 -19.44 -5.97
N ASN A 26 3.87 -18.62 -4.97
CA ASN A 26 5.09 -17.83 -5.00
C ASN A 26 6.33 -18.72 -4.93
N LEU A 27 7.03 -18.83 -6.05
CA LEU A 27 8.24 -19.66 -6.15
C LEU A 27 9.36 -19.21 -5.20
N VAL A 28 9.40 -17.93 -4.81
CA VAL A 28 10.37 -17.44 -3.82
C VAL A 28 10.10 -18.08 -2.47
N ASP A 29 8.84 -18.23 -2.05
CA ASP A 29 8.48 -18.89 -0.79
C ASP A 29 8.87 -20.38 -0.79
N ALA A 30 8.92 -20.99 -1.95
CA ALA A 30 9.34 -22.39 -2.10
C ALA A 30 10.86 -22.58 -1.89
N VAL A 31 11.68 -21.60 -2.29
CA VAL A 31 13.16 -21.73 -2.25
C VAL A 31 13.79 -20.99 -1.06
N TRP A 32 13.17 -19.96 -0.55
CA TRP A 32 13.70 -19.15 0.56
C TRP A 32 13.34 -19.76 1.92
N LYS A 33 14.05 -20.79 2.33
CA LYS A 33 13.76 -21.58 3.54
C LYS A 33 14.10 -20.85 4.86
N ASP A 34 15.09 -19.97 4.82
CA ASP A 34 15.59 -19.18 5.95
C ASP A 34 15.05 -17.75 5.94
N ARG A 35 13.89 -17.54 5.33
CA ARG A 35 13.24 -16.22 5.26
C ARG A 35 13.00 -15.68 6.66
N PRO A 36 13.47 -14.44 6.98
CA PRO A 36 13.14 -13.79 8.24
C PRO A 36 11.63 -13.66 8.43
N ALA A 37 11.17 -13.71 9.66
CA ALA A 37 9.79 -13.37 9.99
C ALA A 37 9.46 -11.95 9.55
N GLU A 38 8.18 -11.72 9.22
CA GLU A 38 7.73 -10.36 8.91
C GLU A 38 7.97 -9.43 10.10
N PRO A 39 8.37 -8.16 9.83
CA PRO A 39 8.53 -7.17 10.87
C PRO A 39 7.25 -7.04 11.70
N ALA A 40 7.39 -7.10 13.02
CA ALA A 40 6.27 -7.04 13.97
C ALA A 40 6.53 -6.04 15.10
N THR A 41 7.27 -4.98 14.80
CA THR A 41 7.57 -3.93 15.79
C THR A 41 6.32 -3.13 16.15
N LYS A 42 6.28 -2.72 17.42
CA LYS A 42 5.18 -1.89 17.92
C LYS A 42 5.20 -0.51 17.26
N LEU A 43 4.02 -0.04 16.91
CA LEU A 43 3.84 1.34 16.47
C LEU A 43 4.08 2.30 17.64
N PHE A 44 4.70 3.43 17.35
CA PHE A 44 4.88 4.53 18.29
C PHE A 44 4.43 5.86 17.67
N VAL A 45 4.12 6.82 18.52
CA VAL A 45 3.72 8.17 18.10
C VAL A 45 4.92 8.90 17.52
N HIS A 46 4.76 9.45 16.32
CA HIS A 46 5.74 10.33 15.70
C HIS A 46 5.44 11.77 16.14
N GLU A 47 6.25 12.30 17.03
CA GLU A 47 6.02 13.59 17.68
C GLU A 47 5.87 14.75 16.68
N ILE A 48 5.05 15.73 17.05
CA ILE A 48 4.72 16.88 16.19
C ILE A 48 5.94 17.68 15.75
N LYS A 49 6.98 17.73 16.59
CA LYS A 49 8.25 18.41 16.26
C LYS A 49 8.96 17.84 15.03
N TYR A 50 8.67 16.58 14.69
CA TYR A 50 9.19 15.91 13.49
C TYR A 50 8.16 15.83 12.37
N SER A 51 6.89 15.68 12.72
CA SER A 51 5.80 15.52 11.74
C SER A 51 5.29 16.84 11.17
N GLY A 52 5.60 17.97 11.82
CA GLY A 52 5.27 19.33 11.40
C GLY A 52 3.79 19.72 11.52
N MET A 53 2.88 18.74 11.59
CA MET A 53 1.44 18.96 11.69
C MET A 53 0.77 17.86 12.49
N GLU A 54 -0.24 18.20 13.27
CA GLU A 54 -1.05 17.24 13.99
C GLU A 54 -1.87 16.33 13.05
N SER A 55 -2.08 15.09 13.44
CA SER A 55 -2.88 14.12 12.68
C SER A 55 -4.30 14.65 12.38
N ALA A 56 -4.92 15.36 13.32
CA ALA A 56 -6.23 15.97 13.11
C ALA A 56 -6.23 16.97 11.95
N GLY A 57 -5.19 17.81 11.85
CA GLY A 57 -5.00 18.76 10.75
C GLY A 57 -4.81 18.06 9.40
N LYS A 58 -3.98 17.01 9.37
CA LYS A 58 -3.75 16.20 8.16
C LYS A 58 -5.04 15.54 7.67
N ARG A 59 -5.81 14.93 8.58
CA ARG A 59 -7.09 14.28 8.24
C ARG A 59 -8.11 15.26 7.69
N ARG A 60 -8.20 16.46 8.27
CA ARG A 60 -9.08 17.53 7.75
C ARG A 60 -8.66 17.93 6.33
N MET A 61 -7.38 18.22 6.11
CA MET A 61 -6.84 18.60 4.80
C MET A 61 -7.12 17.51 3.74
N VAL A 62 -6.92 16.24 4.09
CA VAL A 62 -7.21 15.12 3.18
C VAL A 62 -8.72 15.00 2.94
N GLY A 63 -9.56 15.17 3.95
CA GLY A 63 -11.02 15.18 3.81
C GLY A 63 -11.51 16.27 2.87
N GLU A 64 -11.00 17.49 3.02
CA GLU A 64 -11.30 18.60 2.11
C GLU A 64 -10.87 18.28 0.67
N ALA A 65 -9.70 17.70 0.49
CA ALA A 65 -9.22 17.29 -0.83
C ALA A 65 -10.11 16.21 -1.49
N ILE A 66 -10.60 15.24 -0.71
CA ILE A 66 -11.54 14.21 -1.18
C ILE A 66 -12.85 14.86 -1.65
N THR A 67 -13.42 15.74 -0.82
CA THR A 67 -14.66 16.46 -1.17
C THR A 67 -14.49 17.33 -2.42
N ASN A 68 -13.37 18.04 -2.54
CA ASN A 68 -13.06 18.87 -3.69
C ASN A 68 -12.90 18.07 -5.00
N GLN A 69 -12.59 16.77 -4.91
CA GLN A 69 -12.57 15.85 -6.05
C GLN A 69 -13.93 15.21 -6.33
N GLY A 70 -14.99 15.63 -5.62
CA GLY A 70 -16.33 15.07 -5.78
C GLY A 70 -16.48 13.64 -5.27
N ALA A 71 -15.63 13.22 -4.35
CA ALA A 71 -15.68 11.90 -3.74
C ALA A 71 -16.10 11.98 -2.27
N ASP A 72 -16.78 10.95 -1.79
CA ASP A 72 -17.22 10.84 -0.39
C ASP A 72 -16.22 10.04 0.46
N VAL A 73 -15.41 9.19 -0.17
CA VAL A 73 -14.51 8.26 0.49
C VAL A 73 -13.20 8.09 -0.31
N ALA A 74 -12.09 7.95 0.42
CA ALA A 74 -10.83 7.46 -0.15
C ALA A 74 -10.30 6.27 0.66
N LEU A 75 -9.84 5.23 -0.03
CA LEU A 75 -9.19 4.08 0.58
C LEU A 75 -7.67 4.24 0.50
N ILE A 76 -7.01 4.36 1.64
CA ILE A 76 -5.55 4.47 1.74
C ILE A 76 -4.99 3.10 2.15
N THR A 77 -4.21 2.48 1.27
CA THR A 77 -3.62 1.15 1.49
C THR A 77 -2.10 1.17 1.61
N ALA A 78 -1.45 2.29 1.28
CA ALA A 78 0.00 2.44 1.40
C ALA A 78 0.39 2.65 2.87
N PRO A 79 1.22 1.78 3.49
CA PRO A 79 1.57 1.86 4.91
C PRO A 79 2.21 3.19 5.31
N ASP A 80 3.08 3.74 4.47
CA ASP A 80 3.72 5.03 4.66
C ASP A 80 2.72 6.19 4.71
N SER A 81 1.71 6.17 3.83
CA SER A 81 0.63 7.17 3.80
C SER A 81 -0.25 7.08 5.06
N VAL A 82 -0.56 5.87 5.52
CA VAL A 82 -1.27 5.65 6.78
C VAL A 82 -0.44 6.18 7.96
N CYS A 83 0.85 5.84 8.01
CA CYS A 83 1.76 6.31 9.04
C CYS A 83 1.87 7.84 9.06
N TRP A 84 1.97 8.47 7.88
CA TRP A 84 1.98 9.92 7.77
C TRP A 84 0.69 10.57 8.29
N LEU A 85 -0.47 10.01 7.89
CA LEU A 85 -1.78 10.56 8.25
C LEU A 85 -2.03 10.54 9.76
N PHE A 86 -1.60 9.47 10.43
CA PHE A 86 -1.82 9.28 11.86
C PHE A 86 -0.65 9.70 12.75
N ASN A 87 0.45 10.21 12.20
CA ASN A 87 1.67 10.52 12.94
C ASN A 87 2.17 9.32 13.76
N ILE A 88 2.28 8.17 13.13
CA ILE A 88 2.81 6.95 13.73
C ILE A 88 3.99 6.42 12.92
N ARG A 89 4.84 5.63 13.57
CA ARG A 89 6.00 4.96 12.96
C ARG A 89 6.15 3.55 13.54
N ALA A 90 6.86 2.72 12.82
CA ALA A 90 7.47 1.49 13.30
C ALA A 90 9.00 1.64 13.21
N SER A 91 9.74 0.78 13.89
CA SER A 91 11.21 0.88 14.01
C SER A 91 11.98 0.00 13.03
N ASP A 92 11.35 -0.54 12.04
CA ASP A 92 11.95 -1.40 11.01
C ASP A 92 11.79 -0.86 9.60
#